data_c2631ac77c13b6db39bdf61d444b95a1
#
_entry.id   c2631ac77c13b6db39bdf61d444b95a1
#
_cell.length_a   1.000
_cell.length_b   1.000
_cell.length_c   1.000
_cell.angle_alpha   90.00
_cell.angle_beta   90.00
_cell.angle_gamma   90.00
#
_symmetry.space_group_name_H-M   'P 1'
#
loop_
_entity.id
_entity.type
_entity.pdbx_description
1 polymer ?
#
loop_
_entity_poly.entity_id
_entity_poly.type
_entity_poly.pdbx_seq_one_letter_code
_entity_poly.pdbx_strand_id
1 'polypeptide(L)'
;MKSNFLQRAITGIIFVAVLIGCIVGGAVSFGILFAVISALAINEFCNLVNHVEGIQVNKRICILSGIFLFLCFFYFGIDPSQTGIFIPYLALFIYLMVSELYLKKENPLNNWAYAMLSQMYIALPFALLNVLAFHSDETASLSQYNAILPLSIFIFNWVNDTGAYCTGMLFGKHKLFERISPKKSWEGSIGGGIFCIIASFLLSHFFPFMSTGVWIGLALTVVVFGTWGDLTESLLKRRLGIKDSGNILPGHGGCLLYTSDA
;
A
#
# COMPACT_ATOMS: atom_id res chain seq x y z
N MET A 1 3.18 -9.20 29.82
CA MET A 1 3.81 -8.17 28.97
C MET A 1 4.93 -8.71 28.06
N LYS A 2 5.84 -9.57 28.53
CA LYS A 2 6.94 -10.16 27.70
C LYS A 2 6.43 -11.02 26.51
N SER A 3 5.35 -11.79 26.70
CA SER A 3 4.75 -12.63 25.65
C SER A 3 4.27 -11.83 24.43
N ASN A 4 3.62 -10.66 24.64
CA ASN A 4 3.10 -9.83 23.54
C ASN A 4 4.21 -9.16 22.72
N PHE A 5 5.32 -8.76 23.34
CA PHE A 5 6.46 -8.18 22.65
C PHE A 5 7.17 -9.21 21.75
N LEU A 6 7.43 -10.40 22.29
CA LEU A 6 8.07 -11.48 21.54
C LEU A 6 7.20 -11.92 20.35
N GLN A 7 5.89 -12.04 20.55
CA GLN A 7 4.94 -12.37 19.49
C GLN A 7 4.96 -11.33 18.38
N ARG A 8 4.95 -10.03 18.71
CA ARG A 8 5.08 -8.93 17.73
C ARG A 8 6.38 -9.02 16.95
N ALA A 9 7.51 -9.17 17.64
CA ALA A 9 8.81 -9.27 16.99
C ALA A 9 8.88 -10.45 16.00
N ILE A 10 8.42 -11.63 16.41
CA ILE A 10 8.41 -12.82 15.55
C ILE A 10 7.50 -12.61 14.33
N THR A 11 6.26 -12.10 14.53
CA THR A 11 5.33 -11.87 13.42
C THR A 11 5.90 -10.85 12.43
N GLY A 12 6.52 -9.76 12.91
CA GLY A 12 7.17 -8.76 12.05
C GLY A 12 8.33 -9.33 11.25
N ILE A 13 9.21 -10.10 11.88
CA ILE A 13 10.35 -10.76 11.19
C ILE A 13 9.85 -11.72 10.12
N ILE A 14 8.85 -12.57 10.44
CA ILE A 14 8.27 -13.50 9.47
C ILE A 14 7.65 -12.76 8.31
N PHE A 15 6.88 -11.69 8.58
CA PHE A 15 6.26 -10.87 7.55
C PHE A 15 7.30 -10.26 6.61
N VAL A 16 8.33 -9.61 7.15
CA VAL A 16 9.42 -8.99 6.36
C VAL A 16 10.16 -10.07 5.55
N ALA A 17 10.44 -11.24 6.15
CA ALA A 17 11.10 -12.33 5.44
C ALA A 17 10.25 -12.87 4.27
N VAL A 18 8.93 -13.04 4.48
CA VAL A 18 8.00 -13.47 3.42
C VAL A 18 7.90 -12.41 2.33
N LEU A 19 7.78 -11.13 2.69
CA LEU A 19 7.70 -10.03 1.74
C LEU A 19 8.95 -9.97 0.86
N ILE A 20 10.14 -9.91 1.47
CA ILE A 20 11.41 -9.88 0.73
C ILE A 20 11.57 -11.16 -0.10
N GLY A 21 11.30 -12.33 0.50
CA GLY A 21 11.40 -13.62 -0.17
C GLY A 21 10.50 -13.73 -1.41
N CYS A 22 9.26 -13.24 -1.34
CA CYS A 22 8.35 -13.27 -2.47
C CYS A 22 8.71 -12.22 -3.55
N ILE A 23 9.22 -11.04 -3.16
CA ILE A 23 9.66 -10.03 -4.13
C ILE A 23 10.91 -10.54 -4.88
N VAL A 24 11.91 -11.05 -4.16
CA VAL A 24 13.16 -11.54 -4.76
C VAL A 24 12.97 -12.87 -5.48
N GLY A 25 12.00 -13.68 -5.06
CA GLY A 25 11.68 -14.98 -5.64
C GLY A 25 11.15 -14.95 -7.07
N GLY A 26 10.78 -13.78 -7.60
CA GLY A 26 10.41 -13.57 -9.00
C GLY A 26 8.99 -13.02 -9.18
N ALA A 27 8.62 -12.80 -10.44
CA ALA A 27 7.35 -12.16 -10.81
C ALA A 27 6.12 -12.91 -10.28
N VAL A 28 6.11 -14.23 -10.36
CA VAL A 28 4.95 -15.04 -9.94
C VAL A 28 4.73 -14.97 -8.43
N SER A 29 5.78 -15.13 -7.61
CA SER A 29 5.69 -15.03 -6.16
C SER A 29 5.30 -13.61 -5.71
N PHE A 30 5.86 -12.58 -6.34
CA PHE A 30 5.45 -11.19 -6.18
C PHE A 30 3.96 -11.01 -6.48
N GLY A 31 3.51 -11.48 -7.65
CA GLY A 31 2.11 -11.35 -8.08
C GLY A 31 1.12 -12.02 -7.12
N ILE A 32 1.41 -13.25 -6.70
CA ILE A 32 0.56 -13.98 -5.74
C ILE A 32 0.51 -13.24 -4.39
N LEU A 33 1.66 -12.82 -3.85
CA LEU A 33 1.73 -12.14 -2.57
C LEU A 33 0.88 -10.87 -2.57
N PHE A 34 1.11 -9.97 -3.54
CA PHE A 34 0.42 -8.67 -3.55
C PHE A 34 -1.04 -8.76 -3.95
N ALA A 35 -1.45 -9.74 -4.77
CA ALA A 35 -2.86 -10.03 -5.01
C ALA A 35 -3.57 -10.46 -3.72
N VAL A 36 -2.94 -11.31 -2.92
CA VAL A 36 -3.48 -11.76 -1.62
C VAL A 36 -3.53 -10.59 -0.62
N ILE A 37 -2.47 -9.80 -0.49
CA ILE A 37 -2.43 -8.63 0.41
C ILE A 37 -3.52 -7.63 0.01
N SER A 38 -3.67 -7.30 -1.27
CA SER A 38 -4.71 -6.41 -1.78
C SER A 38 -6.11 -6.94 -1.43
N ALA A 39 -6.36 -8.22 -1.65
CA ALA A 39 -7.64 -8.86 -1.32
C ALA A 39 -7.95 -8.79 0.18
N LEU A 40 -6.96 -9.06 1.04
CA LEU A 40 -7.10 -8.99 2.50
C LEU A 40 -7.34 -7.57 2.98
N ALA A 41 -6.61 -6.58 2.44
CA ALA A 41 -6.78 -5.18 2.79
C ALA A 41 -8.17 -4.65 2.38
N ILE A 42 -8.66 -5.00 1.18
CA ILE A 42 -10.01 -4.64 0.75
C ILE A 42 -11.07 -5.32 1.63
N ASN A 43 -10.87 -6.61 1.96
CA ASN A 43 -11.78 -7.34 2.85
C ASN A 43 -11.87 -6.68 4.23
N GLU A 44 -10.73 -6.28 4.79
CA GLU A 44 -10.65 -5.59 6.08
C GLU A 44 -11.34 -4.23 6.00
N PHE A 45 -11.04 -3.42 5.00
CA PHE A 45 -11.68 -2.14 4.78
C PHE A 45 -13.21 -2.25 4.64
N CYS A 46 -13.69 -3.15 3.79
CA CYS A 46 -15.13 -3.36 3.61
C CYS A 46 -15.81 -3.86 4.90
N ASN A 47 -15.14 -4.69 5.70
CA ASN A 47 -15.67 -5.08 6.99
C ASN A 47 -15.81 -3.87 7.92
N LEU A 48 -14.77 -3.00 7.98
CA LEU A 48 -14.78 -1.82 8.83
C LEU A 48 -15.90 -0.85 8.45
N VAL A 49 -16.05 -0.52 7.17
CA VAL A 49 -17.07 0.43 6.72
C VAL A 49 -18.49 -0.14 6.84
N ASN A 50 -18.69 -1.43 6.68
CA ASN A 50 -19.98 -2.09 6.86
C ASN A 50 -20.42 -2.20 8.33
N HIS A 51 -19.58 -1.84 9.32
CA HIS A 51 -19.99 -1.67 10.71
C HIS A 51 -20.61 -0.28 10.97
N VAL A 52 -20.46 0.65 10.03
CA VAL A 52 -21.08 1.98 10.13
C VAL A 52 -22.56 1.84 9.76
N GLU A 53 -23.44 2.43 10.59
CA GLU A 53 -24.88 2.37 10.38
C GLU A 53 -25.29 2.91 9.00
N GLY A 54 -26.13 2.19 8.30
CA GLY A 54 -26.59 2.55 6.97
C GLY A 54 -25.62 2.26 5.82
N ILE A 55 -24.42 1.72 6.08
CA ILE A 55 -23.43 1.36 5.05
C ILE A 55 -23.46 -0.14 4.77
N GLN A 56 -23.62 -0.50 3.50
CA GLN A 56 -23.70 -1.89 3.03
C GLN A 56 -22.96 -2.08 1.70
N VAL A 57 -21.63 -1.95 1.72
CA VAL A 57 -20.78 -2.16 0.55
C VAL A 57 -20.73 -3.65 0.18
N ASN A 58 -20.83 -3.97 -1.11
CA ASN A 58 -20.70 -5.34 -1.59
C ASN A 58 -19.24 -5.80 -1.56
N LYS A 59 -18.83 -6.34 -0.40
CA LYS A 59 -17.46 -6.77 -0.14
C LYS A 59 -16.91 -7.74 -1.18
N ARG A 60 -17.73 -8.74 -1.61
CA ARG A 60 -17.25 -9.76 -2.55
C ARG A 60 -16.88 -9.17 -3.89
N ILE A 61 -17.68 -8.24 -4.39
CA ILE A 61 -17.41 -7.58 -5.67
C ILE A 61 -16.23 -6.61 -5.55
N CYS A 62 -16.11 -5.88 -4.42
CA CYS A 62 -14.94 -5.01 -4.19
C CYS A 62 -13.63 -5.81 -4.18
N ILE A 63 -13.59 -6.96 -3.50
CA ILE A 63 -12.41 -7.85 -3.47
C ILE A 63 -12.11 -8.37 -4.88
N LEU A 64 -13.14 -8.88 -5.59
CA LEU A 64 -12.97 -9.42 -6.94
C LEU A 64 -12.44 -8.34 -7.89
N SER A 65 -13.03 -7.13 -7.86
CA SER A 65 -12.57 -6.01 -8.69
C SER A 65 -11.13 -5.60 -8.37
N GLY A 66 -10.76 -5.58 -7.08
CA GLY A 66 -9.38 -5.24 -6.68
C GLY A 66 -8.35 -6.28 -7.12
N ILE A 67 -8.67 -7.58 -7.00
CA ILE A 67 -7.82 -8.66 -7.53
C ILE A 67 -7.68 -8.53 -9.05
N PHE A 68 -8.80 -8.30 -9.77
CA PHE A 68 -8.75 -8.11 -11.22
C PHE A 68 -7.92 -6.90 -11.62
N LEU A 69 -8.06 -5.76 -10.92
CA LEU A 69 -7.24 -4.58 -11.19
C LEU A 69 -5.75 -4.91 -11.03
N PHE A 70 -5.38 -5.60 -9.94
CA PHE A 70 -3.99 -6.02 -9.72
C PHE A 70 -3.50 -6.92 -10.84
N LEU A 71 -4.28 -7.93 -11.24
CA LEU A 71 -3.92 -8.87 -12.30
C LEU A 71 -3.86 -8.19 -13.69
N CYS A 72 -4.71 -7.19 -13.95
CA CYS A 72 -4.64 -6.38 -15.17
C CYS A 72 -3.29 -5.66 -15.28
N PHE A 73 -2.86 -4.98 -14.21
CA PHE A 73 -1.57 -4.32 -14.18
C PHE A 73 -0.40 -5.30 -14.20
N PHE A 74 -0.52 -6.44 -13.53
CA PHE A 74 0.50 -7.48 -13.54
C PHE A 74 0.72 -8.03 -14.95
N TYR A 75 -0.36 -8.38 -15.66
CA TYR A 75 -0.26 -8.92 -17.02
C TYR A 75 0.15 -7.86 -18.03
N PHE A 76 -0.39 -6.65 -17.92
CA PHE A 76 0.03 -5.48 -18.71
C PHE A 76 1.52 -5.16 -18.48
N GLY A 77 2.02 -5.34 -17.27
CA GLY A 77 3.45 -5.20 -16.97
C GLY A 77 4.30 -6.20 -17.74
N ILE A 78 3.84 -7.43 -17.93
CA ILE A 78 4.54 -8.46 -18.71
C ILE A 78 4.47 -8.17 -20.22
N ASP A 79 3.28 -7.86 -20.74
CA ASP A 79 3.01 -7.59 -22.14
C ASP A 79 2.16 -6.32 -22.31
N PRO A 80 2.78 -5.15 -22.50
CA PRO A 80 2.08 -3.88 -22.66
C PRO A 80 1.16 -3.78 -23.89
N SER A 81 1.25 -4.70 -24.85
CA SER A 81 0.37 -4.72 -26.01
C SER A 81 -1.07 -5.15 -25.67
N GLN A 82 -1.27 -5.84 -24.55
CA GLN A 82 -2.53 -6.48 -24.14
C GLN A 82 -3.46 -5.53 -23.37
N THR A 83 -3.77 -4.37 -23.94
CA THR A 83 -4.62 -3.35 -23.26
C THR A 83 -6.06 -3.85 -23.03
N GLY A 84 -6.54 -4.82 -23.81
CA GLY A 84 -7.88 -5.40 -23.63
C GLY A 84 -8.11 -6.12 -22.30
N ILE A 85 -7.05 -6.43 -21.55
CA ILE A 85 -7.15 -7.09 -20.24
C ILE A 85 -7.87 -6.21 -19.19
N PHE A 86 -7.96 -4.89 -19.40
CA PHE A 86 -8.69 -4.00 -18.51
C PHE A 86 -10.21 -4.06 -18.68
N ILE A 87 -10.73 -4.66 -19.76
CA ILE A 87 -12.17 -4.75 -20.03
C ILE A 87 -12.94 -5.46 -18.91
N PRO A 88 -12.50 -6.63 -18.40
CA PRO A 88 -13.20 -7.28 -17.27
C PRO A 88 -13.23 -6.42 -16.00
N TYR A 89 -12.16 -5.69 -15.70
CA TYR A 89 -12.15 -4.76 -14.57
C TYR A 89 -13.17 -3.64 -14.76
N LEU A 90 -13.22 -3.03 -15.94
CA LEU A 90 -14.21 -1.99 -16.25
C LEU A 90 -15.64 -2.51 -16.13
N ALA A 91 -15.89 -3.75 -16.57
CA ALA A 91 -17.21 -4.39 -16.42
C ALA A 91 -17.58 -4.58 -14.93
N LEU A 92 -16.63 -5.01 -14.09
CA LEU A 92 -16.84 -5.13 -12.64
C LEU A 92 -17.06 -3.77 -11.98
N PHE A 93 -16.31 -2.75 -12.42
CA PHE A 93 -16.46 -1.38 -11.92
C PHE A 93 -17.85 -0.81 -12.26
N ILE A 94 -18.31 -0.98 -13.50
CA ILE A 94 -19.66 -0.60 -13.93
C ILE A 94 -20.70 -1.38 -13.12
N TYR A 95 -20.47 -2.68 -12.89
CA TYR A 95 -21.36 -3.48 -12.07
C TYR A 95 -21.49 -2.96 -10.64
N LEU A 96 -20.38 -2.52 -10.01
CA LEU A 96 -20.42 -1.87 -8.69
C LEU A 96 -21.32 -0.63 -8.68
N MET A 97 -21.30 0.16 -9.78
CA MET A 97 -22.17 1.32 -9.91
C MET A 97 -23.63 0.94 -10.11
N VAL A 98 -23.90 0.04 -11.06
CA VAL A 98 -25.25 -0.32 -11.48
C VAL A 98 -25.97 -1.15 -10.41
N SER A 99 -25.23 -1.99 -9.67
CA SER A 99 -25.84 -2.85 -8.63
C SER A 99 -26.59 -2.08 -7.54
N GLU A 100 -26.09 -0.91 -7.14
CA GLU A 100 -26.75 -0.09 -6.12
C GLU A 100 -28.11 0.48 -6.58
N LEU A 101 -28.33 0.62 -7.90
CA LEU A 101 -29.64 1.06 -8.44
C LEU A 101 -30.75 0.04 -8.19
N TYR A 102 -30.41 -1.25 -8.18
CA TYR A 102 -31.36 -2.35 -8.01
C TYR A 102 -31.47 -2.84 -6.56
N LEU A 103 -30.44 -2.60 -5.76
CA LEU A 103 -30.39 -3.01 -4.35
C LEU A 103 -30.95 -1.87 -3.49
N LYS A 104 -32.22 -1.90 -3.12
CA LYS A 104 -32.92 -0.90 -2.29
C LYS A 104 -32.27 -0.72 -0.90
N LYS A 105 -31.03 -0.20 -0.88
CA LYS A 105 -30.27 0.05 0.35
C LYS A 105 -30.52 1.49 0.85
N GLU A 106 -30.26 1.72 2.15
CA GLU A 106 -30.53 3.00 2.80
C GLU A 106 -29.67 4.15 2.25
N ASN A 107 -28.37 3.89 2.03
CA ASN A 107 -27.40 4.91 1.64
C ASN A 107 -26.57 4.52 0.40
N PRO A 108 -27.17 4.47 -0.80
CA PRO A 108 -26.47 4.03 -2.01
C PRO A 108 -25.28 4.93 -2.37
N LEU A 109 -25.35 6.25 -2.15
CA LEU A 109 -24.26 7.17 -2.43
C LEU A 109 -23.04 6.90 -1.55
N ASN A 110 -23.25 6.64 -0.26
CA ASN A 110 -22.15 6.28 0.65
C ASN A 110 -21.57 4.90 0.29
N ASN A 111 -22.41 3.94 -0.11
CA ASN A 111 -21.93 2.64 -0.60
C ASN A 111 -21.04 2.80 -1.83
N TRP A 112 -21.43 3.65 -2.81
CA TRP A 112 -20.57 4.00 -3.95
C TRP A 112 -19.26 4.63 -3.51
N ALA A 113 -19.32 5.64 -2.62
CA ALA A 113 -18.12 6.32 -2.14
C ALA A 113 -17.12 5.36 -1.50
N TYR A 114 -17.59 4.47 -0.61
CA TYR A 114 -16.71 3.49 0.03
C TYR A 114 -16.25 2.38 -0.92
N ALA A 115 -17.10 1.94 -1.85
CA ALA A 115 -16.68 1.00 -2.90
C ALA A 115 -15.58 1.61 -3.77
N MET A 116 -15.74 2.86 -4.23
CA MET A 116 -14.71 3.59 -4.97
C MET A 116 -13.45 3.80 -4.16
N LEU A 117 -13.58 4.18 -2.89
CA LEU A 117 -12.43 4.36 -2.00
C LEU A 117 -11.64 3.06 -1.86
N SER A 118 -12.31 1.89 -1.76
CA SER A 118 -11.63 0.60 -1.74
C SER A 118 -10.80 0.32 -2.98
N GLN A 119 -11.28 0.75 -4.17
CA GLN A 119 -10.56 0.57 -5.43
C GLN A 119 -9.42 1.58 -5.59
N MET A 120 -9.66 2.86 -5.29
CA MET A 120 -8.68 3.93 -5.52
C MET A 120 -7.60 4.01 -4.43
N TYR A 121 -7.97 3.76 -3.18
CA TYR A 121 -7.06 3.90 -2.04
C TYR A 121 -6.33 2.59 -1.70
N ILE A 122 -6.92 1.42 -2.01
CA ILE A 122 -6.31 0.13 -1.67
C ILE A 122 -5.88 -0.62 -2.93
N ALA A 123 -6.80 -0.95 -3.84
CA ALA A 123 -6.48 -1.79 -4.99
C ALA A 123 -5.48 -1.13 -5.95
N LEU A 124 -5.67 0.16 -6.25
CA LEU A 124 -4.85 0.88 -7.22
C LEU A 124 -3.38 1.02 -6.78
N PRO A 125 -3.02 1.42 -5.54
CA PRO A 125 -1.62 1.45 -5.11
C PRO A 125 -0.91 0.11 -5.26
N PHE A 126 -1.54 -0.99 -4.81
CA PHE A 126 -0.97 -2.32 -5.01
C PHE A 126 -0.85 -2.70 -6.50
N ALA A 127 -1.84 -2.34 -7.32
CA ALA A 127 -1.77 -2.58 -8.76
C ALA A 127 -0.63 -1.79 -9.42
N LEU A 128 -0.39 -0.55 -9.00
CA LEU A 128 0.67 0.31 -9.53
C LEU A 128 2.08 -0.19 -9.17
N LEU A 129 2.26 -1.01 -8.12
CA LEU A 129 3.55 -1.66 -7.85
C LEU A 129 4.04 -2.51 -9.05
N ASN A 130 3.11 -3.03 -9.86
CA ASN A 130 3.48 -3.77 -11.08
C ASN A 130 4.16 -2.86 -12.10
N VAL A 131 3.79 -1.58 -12.19
CA VAL A 131 4.44 -0.62 -13.11
C VAL A 131 5.91 -0.43 -12.75
N LEU A 132 6.25 -0.51 -11.47
CA LEU A 132 7.64 -0.44 -11.00
C LEU A 132 8.35 -1.80 -11.15
N ALA A 133 7.61 -2.91 -10.97
CA ALA A 133 8.18 -4.24 -11.00
C ALA A 133 8.57 -4.71 -12.40
N PHE A 134 7.93 -4.19 -13.45
CA PHE A 134 8.18 -4.60 -14.82
C PHE A 134 8.79 -3.43 -15.61
N HIS A 135 9.91 -3.69 -16.25
CA HIS A 135 10.61 -2.74 -17.10
C HIS A 135 10.63 -3.24 -18.54
N SER A 136 10.10 -2.44 -19.46
CA SER A 136 10.15 -2.73 -20.90
C SER A 136 11.46 -2.16 -21.46
N ASP A 137 12.27 -3.02 -22.04
CA ASP A 137 13.40 -2.60 -22.86
C ASP A 137 12.89 -2.35 -24.28
N GLU A 138 13.29 -1.27 -24.95
CA GLU A 138 12.81 -0.88 -26.28
C GLU A 138 13.05 -1.99 -27.34
N THR A 139 13.97 -2.90 -27.06
CA THR A 139 14.36 -4.01 -27.96
C THR A 139 13.71 -5.35 -27.61
N ALA A 140 13.07 -5.47 -26.43
CA ALA A 140 12.48 -6.72 -25.96
C ALA A 140 10.96 -6.73 -26.19
N SER A 141 10.44 -7.85 -26.71
CA SER A 141 9.00 -8.06 -26.92
C SER A 141 8.21 -8.20 -25.62
N LEU A 142 8.86 -8.57 -24.52
CA LEU A 142 8.28 -8.75 -23.20
C LEU A 142 9.10 -7.98 -22.17
N SER A 143 8.41 -7.39 -21.18
CA SER A 143 9.07 -6.69 -20.09
C SER A 143 9.78 -7.65 -19.13
N GLN A 144 10.89 -7.18 -18.55
CA GLN A 144 11.63 -7.93 -17.55
C GLN A 144 11.20 -7.53 -16.13
N TYR A 145 11.10 -8.53 -15.26
CA TYR A 145 10.81 -8.30 -13.84
C TYR A 145 12.05 -7.79 -13.11
N ASN A 146 11.90 -6.68 -12.41
CA ASN A 146 12.94 -6.09 -11.55
C ASN A 146 12.44 -6.07 -10.10
N ALA A 147 13.03 -6.90 -9.24
CA ALA A 147 12.66 -7.00 -7.84
C ALA A 147 13.09 -5.76 -7.02
N ILE A 148 14.13 -5.05 -7.46
CA ILE A 148 14.76 -3.98 -6.66
C ILE A 148 13.88 -2.74 -6.58
N LEU A 149 13.16 -2.39 -7.64
CA LEU A 149 12.30 -1.20 -7.65
C LEU A 149 11.13 -1.31 -6.66
N PRO A 150 10.28 -2.35 -6.70
CA PRO A 150 9.24 -2.48 -5.68
C PRO A 150 9.82 -2.68 -4.27
N LEU A 151 10.94 -3.40 -4.12
CA LEU A 151 11.60 -3.57 -2.83
C LEU A 151 12.12 -2.23 -2.26
N SER A 152 12.61 -1.34 -3.11
CA SER A 152 13.14 -0.03 -2.69
C SER A 152 12.07 0.84 -2.03
N ILE A 153 10.80 0.75 -2.43
CA ILE A 153 9.69 1.46 -1.78
C ILE A 153 9.58 1.04 -0.32
N PHE A 154 9.58 -0.27 -0.04
CA PHE A 154 9.53 -0.78 1.33
C PHE A 154 10.77 -0.39 2.13
N ILE A 155 11.97 -0.47 1.51
CA ILE A 155 13.20 -0.02 2.16
C ILE A 155 13.10 1.45 2.55
N PHE A 156 12.65 2.33 1.64
CA PHE A 156 12.51 3.74 1.94
C PHE A 156 11.46 4.01 3.02
N ASN A 157 10.31 3.31 3.01
CA ASN A 157 9.32 3.42 4.08
C ASN A 157 9.90 3.00 5.44
N TRP A 158 10.56 1.85 5.53
CA TRP A 158 11.16 1.39 6.79
C TRP A 158 12.28 2.31 7.29
N VAL A 159 13.10 2.84 6.37
CA VAL A 159 14.15 3.82 6.70
C VAL A 159 13.53 5.13 7.14
N ASN A 160 12.48 5.61 6.45
CA ASN A 160 11.74 6.82 6.83
C ASN A 160 11.14 6.69 8.23
N ASP A 161 10.44 5.59 8.51
CA ASP A 161 9.81 5.38 9.81
C ASP A 161 10.83 5.29 10.94
N THR A 162 11.93 4.57 10.72
CA THR A 162 13.01 4.45 11.70
C THR A 162 13.70 5.81 11.93
N GLY A 163 14.03 6.50 10.84
CA GLY A 163 14.66 7.83 10.89
C GLY A 163 13.74 8.86 11.55
N ALA A 164 12.46 8.86 11.18
CA ALA A 164 11.46 9.77 11.76
C ALA A 164 11.23 9.49 13.25
N TYR A 165 11.22 8.22 13.66
CA TYR A 165 11.11 7.84 15.06
C TYR A 165 12.32 8.32 15.88
N CYS A 166 13.55 8.03 15.40
CA CYS A 166 14.77 8.41 16.11
C CYS A 166 14.92 9.93 16.24
N THR A 167 14.75 10.67 15.14
CA THR A 167 14.89 12.13 15.13
C THR A 167 13.73 12.82 15.84
N GLY A 168 12.51 12.32 15.68
CA GLY A 168 11.33 12.82 16.39
C GLY A 168 11.41 12.64 17.89
N MET A 169 12.03 11.55 18.36
CA MET A 169 12.25 11.30 19.79
C MET A 169 13.32 12.22 20.38
N LEU A 170 14.39 12.54 19.63
CA LEU A 170 15.49 13.37 20.08
C LEU A 170 15.22 14.86 19.94
N PHE A 171 14.57 15.29 18.87
CA PHE A 171 14.46 16.69 18.49
C PHE A 171 13.02 17.18 18.30
N GLY A 172 12.00 16.29 18.36
CA GLY A 172 10.61 16.59 18.05
C GLY A 172 9.97 17.61 18.98
N LYS A 173 9.81 18.83 18.51
CA LYS A 173 9.18 19.95 19.24
C LYS A 173 7.87 20.38 18.59
N HIS A 174 7.81 20.41 17.25
CA HIS A 174 6.66 20.91 16.51
C HIS A 174 5.84 19.74 15.98
N LYS A 175 4.57 19.64 16.37
CA LYS A 175 3.66 18.58 15.91
C LYS A 175 3.32 18.76 14.45
N LEU A 176 3.33 17.64 13.67
CA LEU A 176 3.00 17.65 12.25
C LEU A 176 1.48 17.78 12.05
N PHE A 177 0.68 16.94 12.75
CA PHE A 177 -0.78 16.95 12.73
C PHE A 177 -1.33 16.48 14.08
N GLU A 178 -1.48 17.41 15.03
CA GLU A 178 -1.86 17.10 16.42
C GLU A 178 -3.22 16.38 16.50
N ARG A 179 -4.19 16.81 15.69
CA ARG A 179 -5.56 16.26 15.69
C ARG A 179 -5.63 14.80 15.24
N ILE A 180 -4.77 14.37 14.28
CA ILE A 180 -4.83 13.07 13.64
C ILE A 180 -3.79 12.14 14.24
N SER A 181 -2.53 12.59 14.30
CA SER A 181 -1.39 11.82 14.79
C SER A 181 -0.51 12.67 15.71
N PRO A 182 -0.84 12.77 17.01
CA PRO A 182 -0.16 13.66 17.97
C PRO A 182 1.30 13.27 18.25
N LYS A 183 1.73 12.09 17.81
CA LYS A 183 3.12 11.61 17.99
C LYS A 183 4.06 12.04 16.86
N LYS A 184 3.54 12.37 15.67
CA LYS A 184 4.36 12.81 14.53
C LYS A 184 4.80 14.27 14.71
N SER A 185 6.07 14.57 14.38
CA SER A 185 6.68 15.90 14.42
C SER A 185 7.31 16.26 13.09
N TRP A 186 7.45 17.56 12.81
CA TRP A 186 8.13 18.06 11.64
C TRP A 186 9.60 17.65 11.61
N GLU A 187 10.29 17.75 12.75
CA GLU A 187 11.69 17.35 12.90
C GLU A 187 11.87 15.85 12.61
N GLY A 188 10.89 15.04 13.07
CA GLY A 188 10.87 13.61 12.72
C GLY A 188 10.75 13.38 11.22
N SER A 189 9.79 14.02 10.55
CA SER A 189 9.57 13.84 9.11
C SER A 189 10.78 14.31 8.28
N ILE A 190 11.41 15.44 8.65
CA ILE A 190 12.64 15.92 7.99
C ILE A 190 13.77 14.93 8.21
N GLY A 191 13.94 14.43 9.44
CA GLY A 191 14.97 13.44 9.76
C GLY A 191 14.78 12.13 8.98
N GLY A 192 13.56 11.61 8.90
CA GLY A 192 13.25 10.45 8.06
C GLY A 192 13.65 10.67 6.60
N GLY A 193 13.33 11.86 6.04
CA GLY A 193 13.72 12.24 4.69
C GLY A 193 15.25 12.27 4.48
N ILE A 194 16.01 12.78 5.46
CA ILE A 194 17.49 12.76 5.40
C ILE A 194 18.02 11.32 5.37
N PHE A 195 17.49 10.44 6.22
CA PHE A 195 17.86 9.02 6.21
C PHE A 195 17.54 8.35 4.88
N CYS A 196 16.39 8.67 4.27
CA CYS A 196 16.03 8.15 2.94
C CYS A 196 16.95 8.65 1.83
N ILE A 197 17.42 9.91 1.89
CA ILE A 197 18.43 10.42 0.96
C ILE A 197 19.73 9.64 1.11
N ILE A 198 20.19 9.36 2.33
CA ILE A 198 21.39 8.53 2.55
C ILE A 198 21.17 7.12 1.98
N ALA A 199 20.01 6.50 2.23
CA ALA A 199 19.67 5.20 1.69
C ALA A 199 19.64 5.21 0.15
N SER A 200 19.19 6.30 -0.49
CA SER A 200 19.17 6.43 -1.95
C SER A 200 20.58 6.46 -2.56
N PHE A 201 21.54 7.08 -1.90
CA PHE A 201 22.95 7.01 -2.30
C PHE A 201 23.51 5.58 -2.22
N LEU A 202 23.17 4.84 -1.17
CA LEU A 202 23.58 3.44 -1.03
C LEU A 202 22.95 2.59 -2.14
N LEU A 203 21.65 2.72 -2.38
CA LEU A 203 20.96 1.97 -3.44
C LEU A 203 21.52 2.32 -4.82
N SER A 204 21.82 3.59 -5.12
CA SER A 204 22.40 3.99 -6.40
C SER A 204 23.81 3.42 -6.61
N HIS A 205 24.58 3.22 -5.53
CA HIS A 205 25.90 2.61 -5.60
C HIS A 205 25.83 1.10 -5.89
N PHE A 206 24.91 0.38 -5.22
CA PHE A 206 24.77 -1.06 -5.40
C PHE A 206 23.96 -1.43 -6.65
N PHE A 207 23.05 -0.56 -7.09
CA PHE A 207 22.15 -0.78 -8.23
C PHE A 207 22.24 0.37 -9.24
N PRO A 208 23.32 0.44 -10.06
CA PRO A 208 23.61 1.57 -10.93
C PRO A 208 22.79 1.62 -12.22
N PHE A 209 21.68 0.87 -12.33
CA PHE A 209 20.78 0.88 -13.48
C PHE A 209 19.93 2.17 -13.59
N MET A 210 19.88 2.97 -12.52
CA MET A 210 19.27 4.31 -12.52
C MET A 210 20.27 5.34 -11.99
N SER A 211 20.15 6.59 -12.45
CA SER A 211 20.99 7.68 -11.94
C SER A 211 20.70 7.98 -10.46
N THR A 212 21.69 8.45 -9.73
CA THR A 212 21.54 8.83 -8.31
C THR A 212 20.43 9.86 -8.12
N GLY A 213 20.24 10.80 -9.07
CA GLY A 213 19.15 11.78 -9.02
C GLY A 213 17.76 11.14 -9.06
N VAL A 214 17.56 10.08 -9.85
CA VAL A 214 16.30 9.33 -9.91
C VAL A 214 16.06 8.57 -8.61
N TRP A 215 17.10 7.95 -8.02
CA TRP A 215 17.00 7.29 -6.72
C TRP A 215 16.60 8.27 -5.60
N ILE A 216 17.17 9.48 -5.58
CA ILE A 216 16.79 10.53 -4.61
C ILE A 216 15.36 10.98 -4.86
N GLY A 217 14.96 11.19 -6.12
CA GLY A 217 13.59 11.54 -6.48
C GLY A 217 12.57 10.50 -6.01
N LEU A 218 12.86 9.21 -6.21
CA LEU A 218 12.03 8.10 -5.72
C LEU A 218 11.93 8.12 -4.18
N ALA A 219 13.07 8.26 -3.49
CA ALA A 219 13.10 8.32 -2.02
C ALA A 219 12.26 9.47 -1.48
N LEU A 220 12.40 10.69 -2.04
CA LEU A 220 11.62 11.86 -1.62
C LEU A 220 10.12 11.67 -1.91
N THR A 221 9.78 11.08 -3.04
CA THR A 221 8.38 10.74 -3.37
C THR A 221 7.80 9.80 -2.31
N VAL A 222 8.51 8.74 -1.96
CA VAL A 222 8.06 7.79 -0.92
C VAL A 222 7.91 8.48 0.44
N VAL A 223 8.86 9.33 0.84
CA VAL A 223 8.78 10.08 2.12
C VAL A 223 7.54 10.97 2.19
N VAL A 224 7.30 11.76 1.13
CA VAL A 224 6.17 12.70 1.11
C VAL A 224 4.84 11.95 1.07
N PHE A 225 4.66 11.06 0.10
CA PHE A 225 3.39 10.37 -0.10
C PHE A 225 3.15 9.29 0.95
N GLY A 226 4.18 8.60 1.44
CA GLY A 226 4.08 7.66 2.55
C GLY A 226 3.64 8.36 3.85
N THR A 227 4.20 9.54 4.15
CA THR A 227 3.75 10.35 5.30
C THR A 227 2.28 10.76 5.18
N TRP A 228 1.83 11.18 4.00
CA TRP A 228 0.44 11.53 3.75
C TRP A 228 -0.48 10.30 3.76
N GLY A 229 -0.01 9.17 3.24
CA GLY A 229 -0.74 7.90 3.28
C GLY A 229 -1.06 7.47 4.72
N ASP A 230 -0.05 7.48 5.60
CA ASP A 230 -0.24 7.14 7.01
C ASP A 230 -1.14 8.15 7.75
N LEU A 231 -1.06 9.45 7.44
CA LEU A 231 -2.00 10.45 7.97
C LEU A 231 -3.43 10.19 7.49
N THR A 232 -3.61 9.80 6.23
CA THR A 232 -4.92 9.47 5.65
C THR A 232 -5.51 8.23 6.30
N GLU A 233 -4.71 7.18 6.48
CA GLU A 233 -5.11 5.97 7.22
C GLU A 233 -5.47 6.28 8.67
N SER A 234 -4.65 7.10 9.34
CA SER A 234 -4.91 7.55 10.70
C SER A 234 -6.23 8.33 10.80
N LEU A 235 -6.51 9.22 9.82
CA LEU A 235 -7.78 9.96 9.74
C LEU A 235 -8.97 9.01 9.57
N LEU A 236 -8.85 8.02 8.67
CA LEU A 236 -9.88 7.01 8.42
C LEU A 236 -10.19 6.24 9.72
N LYS A 237 -9.16 5.74 10.41
CA LYS A 237 -9.31 5.03 11.69
C LYS A 237 -10.02 5.89 12.75
N ARG A 238 -9.66 7.18 12.88
CA ARG A 238 -10.32 8.11 13.82
C ARG A 238 -11.78 8.34 13.48
N ARG A 239 -12.12 8.47 12.18
CA ARG A 239 -13.50 8.64 11.73
C ARG A 239 -14.36 7.41 11.95
N LEU A 240 -13.79 6.22 11.85
CA LEU A 240 -14.48 4.96 12.13
C LEU A 240 -14.50 4.62 13.63
N GLY A 241 -13.93 5.47 14.51
CA GLY A 241 -13.90 5.26 15.96
C GLY A 241 -13.01 4.09 16.40
N ILE A 242 -12.10 3.64 15.54
CA ILE A 242 -11.20 2.52 15.79
C ILE A 242 -9.75 2.99 15.94
N LYS A 243 -8.94 2.16 16.56
CA LYS A 243 -7.49 2.38 16.68
C LYS A 243 -6.72 1.44 15.78
N ASP A 244 -7.12 0.18 15.73
CA ASP A 244 -6.49 -0.87 14.93
C ASP A 244 -7.49 -1.33 13.87
N SER A 245 -7.04 -1.49 12.63
CA SER A 245 -7.91 -1.80 11.48
C SER A 245 -8.36 -3.25 11.42
N GLY A 246 -7.67 -4.18 12.11
CA GLY A 246 -8.01 -5.60 12.15
C GLY A 246 -7.06 -6.43 13.01
N ASN A 247 -7.24 -7.75 12.98
CA ASN A 247 -6.46 -8.73 13.74
C ASN A 247 -5.80 -9.80 12.84
N ILE A 248 -5.62 -9.52 11.55
CA ILE A 248 -5.06 -10.49 10.59
C ILE A 248 -3.62 -10.84 10.95
N LEU A 249 -2.85 -9.84 11.39
CA LEU A 249 -1.48 -10.05 11.87
C LEU A 249 -1.46 -10.02 13.41
N PRO A 250 -1.22 -11.17 14.08
CA PRO A 250 -1.22 -11.22 15.54
C PRO A 250 -0.20 -10.23 16.14
N GLY A 251 -0.72 -9.27 16.90
CA GLY A 251 0.09 -8.26 17.58
C GLY A 251 0.49 -7.03 16.76
N HIS A 252 0.31 -7.00 15.42
CA HIS A 252 0.56 -5.83 14.55
C HIS A 252 -0.71 -5.12 14.12
N GLY A 253 -1.85 -5.83 14.01
CA GLY A 253 -3.11 -5.25 13.55
C GLY A 253 -3.57 -5.80 12.19
N GLY A 254 -4.12 -4.95 11.34
CA GLY A 254 -4.68 -5.35 10.06
C GLY A 254 -3.74 -5.18 8.87
N CYS A 255 -4.16 -5.72 7.73
CA CYS A 255 -3.46 -5.56 6.46
C CYS A 255 -3.60 -4.16 5.85
N LEU A 256 -4.57 -3.36 6.32
CA LEU A 256 -4.78 -2.00 5.83
C LEU A 256 -3.57 -1.09 6.05
N LEU A 257 -2.75 -1.39 7.07
CA LEU A 257 -1.50 -0.67 7.35
C LEU A 257 -0.56 -0.64 6.13
N TYR A 258 -0.57 -1.68 5.32
CA TYR A 258 0.34 -1.79 4.16
C TYR A 258 -0.13 -1.00 2.92
N THR A 259 -1.33 -0.43 2.93
CA THR A 259 -1.77 0.48 1.84
C THR A 259 -1.04 1.81 1.88
N SER A 260 -0.58 2.24 3.06
CA SER A 260 0.23 3.45 3.19
C SER A 260 1.69 3.23 2.76
N ASP A 261 2.14 1.96 2.74
CA ASP A 261 3.47 1.55 2.30
C ASP A 261 3.52 1.25 0.77
N ALA A 262 2.35 1.08 0.13
CA ALA A 262 2.22 0.83 -1.31
C ALA A 262 1.96 2.11 -2.08
#